data_9faec0b0e1193f7848ac19a054f6cbc4
#
_entry.id   9faec0b0e1193f7848ac19a054f6cbc4
#
_cell.length_a   1.000
_cell.length_b   1.000
_cell.length_c   1.000
_cell.angle_alpha   90.00
_cell.angle_beta   90.00
_cell.angle_gamma   90.00
#
_symmetry.space_group_name_H-M   'P 1'
#
loop_
_entity.id
_entity.type
_entity.pdbx_description
1 polymer ?
#
loop_
_entity_poly.entity_id
_entity_poly.type
_entity_poly.pdbx_seq_one_letter_code
_entity_poly.pdbx_strand_id
1 'polypeptide(L)'
;MASESSGNGSVNVISEENLSGGMMNGCNSYNLLHHIKANFQSPRIIIVLREQFSYLLSAWLHHVREGGVVSARAFLERKASPAGPILYYGKISIFDKICYDQFIGELFQTFGRDNVKVVLYESMKVDFDEFISDLYKFIGTDASFRPPNQQVFPAGESVTPGSSGFIRFMNRLTSSDHVEPVFTLPFLTSFSKPRRRILRWAYRYLPTGKADMRSLTSEDTIEKIRASNRKLAALTDLDLAGSGYLL
;
A
#
# COMPACT_ATOMS: atom_id res chain seq x y z
N MET A 1 -23.28 13.29 -4.95
CA MET A 1 -23.50 14.65 -5.49
C MET A 1 -22.21 15.41 -5.30
N ALA A 2 -21.43 15.56 -6.36
CA ALA A 2 -20.25 16.40 -6.36
C ALA A 2 -20.73 17.84 -6.57
N SER A 3 -20.50 18.72 -5.62
CA SER A 3 -20.75 20.14 -5.79
C SER A 3 -19.73 20.72 -6.78
N GLU A 4 -20.20 21.15 -7.93
CA GLU A 4 -19.45 22.03 -8.81
C GLU A 4 -19.21 23.35 -8.08
N SER A 5 -18.00 23.56 -7.57
CA SER A 5 -17.51 24.89 -7.25
C SER A 5 -16.72 25.41 -8.44
N SER A 6 -17.43 25.99 -9.36
CA SER A 6 -16.85 26.76 -10.46
C SER A 6 -16.26 28.08 -9.95
N GLY A 7 -15.02 28.35 -10.35
CA GLY A 7 -14.49 29.71 -10.39
C GLY A 7 -13.60 30.11 -9.24
N ASN A 8 -12.38 29.65 -9.19
CA ASN A 8 -11.21 30.38 -8.67
C ASN A 8 -9.90 29.58 -8.77
N GLY A 9 -9.67 28.81 -9.83
CA GLY A 9 -8.40 28.10 -10.01
C GLY A 9 -8.12 27.00 -8.97
N SER A 10 -9.14 26.55 -8.23
CA SER A 10 -9.00 25.48 -7.24
C SER A 10 -8.99 24.10 -7.92
N VAL A 11 -8.07 23.24 -7.50
CA VAL A 11 -7.99 21.84 -7.92
C VAL A 11 -8.58 20.97 -6.83
N ASN A 12 -9.56 20.13 -7.20
CA ASN A 12 -10.09 19.14 -6.28
C ASN A 12 -9.19 17.90 -6.30
N VAL A 13 -8.71 17.48 -5.14
CA VAL A 13 -7.89 16.27 -4.98
C VAL A 13 -8.69 15.22 -4.20
N ILE A 14 -8.80 14.02 -4.77
CA ILE A 14 -9.37 12.86 -4.10
C ILE A 14 -8.22 11.91 -3.80
N SER A 15 -7.97 11.64 -2.53
CA SER A 15 -6.96 10.71 -2.07
C SER A 15 -7.61 9.59 -1.27
N GLU A 16 -7.53 8.37 -1.79
CA GLU A 16 -8.13 7.19 -1.18
C GLU A 16 -7.28 5.95 -1.51
N GLU A 17 -6.83 5.24 -0.49
CA GLU A 17 -5.95 4.07 -0.64
C GLU A 17 -6.58 2.94 -1.46
N ASN A 18 -7.91 2.78 -1.36
CA ASN A 18 -8.64 1.71 -2.03
C ASN A 18 -8.82 1.95 -3.54
N LEU A 19 -8.53 3.14 -4.05
CA LEU A 19 -8.65 3.45 -5.49
C LEU A 19 -7.71 2.60 -6.35
N SER A 20 -6.54 2.22 -5.83
CA SER A 20 -5.60 1.31 -6.52
C SER A 20 -5.88 -0.18 -6.25
N GLY A 21 -6.94 -0.48 -5.51
CA GLY A 21 -7.25 -1.84 -5.08
C GLY A 21 -6.41 -2.24 -3.86
N GLY A 22 -7.00 -2.20 -2.67
CA GLY A 22 -6.33 -2.62 -1.46
C GLY A 22 -5.86 -4.07 -1.54
N MET A 23 -4.67 -4.35 -1.04
CA MET A 23 -4.08 -5.69 -1.05
C MET A 23 -4.93 -6.71 -0.28
N MET A 24 -5.69 -6.24 0.72
CA MET A 24 -6.46 -7.08 1.63
C MET A 24 -7.96 -7.10 1.34
N ASN A 25 -8.50 -6.11 0.64
CA ASN A 25 -9.94 -5.94 0.50
C ASN A 25 -10.53 -6.40 -0.84
N GLY A 26 -9.73 -6.92 -1.75
CA GLY A 26 -10.19 -7.46 -3.01
C GLY A 26 -10.88 -6.46 -3.95
N CYS A 27 -10.78 -5.15 -3.69
CA CYS A 27 -11.33 -4.13 -4.58
C CYS A 27 -10.79 -4.32 -6.00
N ASN A 28 -11.72 -4.38 -6.96
CA ASN A 28 -11.36 -4.46 -8.37
C ASN A 28 -10.99 -3.06 -8.87
N SER A 29 -9.69 -2.77 -8.88
CA SER A 29 -9.15 -1.50 -9.36
C SER A 29 -9.54 -1.20 -10.81
N TYR A 30 -9.66 -2.21 -11.67
CA TYR A 30 -10.06 -2.01 -13.08
C TYR A 30 -11.49 -1.48 -13.22
N ASN A 31 -12.45 -2.02 -12.48
CA ASN A 31 -13.81 -1.49 -12.49
C ASN A 31 -13.85 -0.03 -12.01
N LEU A 32 -13.00 0.31 -11.06
CA LEU A 32 -12.93 1.65 -10.52
C LEU A 32 -12.42 2.66 -11.55
N LEU A 33 -11.49 2.28 -12.44
CA LEU A 33 -11.02 3.15 -13.53
C LEU A 33 -12.18 3.57 -14.44
N HIS A 34 -13.07 2.64 -14.79
CA HIS A 34 -14.26 2.95 -15.60
C HIS A 34 -15.20 3.92 -14.88
N HIS A 35 -15.40 3.74 -13.58
CA HIS A 35 -16.20 4.68 -12.78
C HIS A 35 -15.57 6.08 -12.70
N ILE A 36 -14.25 6.17 -12.51
CA ILE A 36 -13.56 7.46 -12.52
C ILE A 36 -13.74 8.14 -13.88
N LYS A 37 -13.48 7.42 -14.98
CA LYS A 37 -13.63 7.96 -16.34
C LYS A 37 -15.04 8.44 -16.65
N ALA A 38 -16.06 7.72 -16.16
CA ALA A 38 -17.46 8.06 -16.39
C ALA A 38 -17.95 9.27 -15.59
N ASN A 39 -17.35 9.54 -14.43
CA ASN A 39 -17.86 10.56 -13.50
C ASN A 39 -17.00 11.83 -13.44
N PHE A 40 -15.80 11.85 -14.01
CA PHE A 40 -14.91 12.99 -13.99
C PHE A 40 -14.49 13.36 -15.40
N GLN A 41 -14.57 14.67 -15.73
CA GLN A 41 -14.06 15.20 -16.99
C GLN A 41 -12.54 15.38 -16.91
N SER A 42 -11.81 14.66 -17.76
CA SER A 42 -10.33 14.78 -17.86
C SER A 42 -9.58 14.70 -16.52
N PRO A 43 -9.83 13.67 -15.69
CA PRO A 43 -9.15 13.55 -14.41
C PRO A 43 -7.66 13.33 -14.61
N ARG A 44 -6.84 13.96 -13.78
CA ARG A 44 -5.41 13.64 -13.66
C ARG A 44 -5.23 12.59 -12.59
N ILE A 45 -4.53 11.52 -12.94
CA ILE A 45 -4.29 10.37 -12.07
C ILE A 45 -2.85 10.42 -11.56
N ILE A 46 -2.68 10.36 -10.26
CA ILE A 46 -1.38 10.17 -9.63
C ILE A 46 -1.36 8.80 -8.99
N ILE A 47 -0.35 8.01 -9.29
CA ILE A 47 -0.13 6.71 -8.67
C ILE A 47 1.28 6.64 -8.11
N VAL A 48 1.38 6.23 -6.84
CA VAL A 48 2.64 6.03 -6.15
C VAL A 48 2.93 4.54 -6.10
N LEU A 49 4.00 4.12 -6.75
CA LEU A 49 4.51 2.76 -6.69
C LEU A 49 5.56 2.64 -5.59
N ARG A 50 5.72 1.44 -5.07
CA ARG A 50 6.75 1.11 -4.08
C ARG A 50 7.42 -0.20 -4.48
N GLU A 51 8.72 -0.32 -4.18
CA GLU A 51 9.47 -1.54 -4.41
C GLU A 51 8.75 -2.74 -3.77
N GLN A 52 8.60 -3.81 -4.53
CA GLN A 52 7.64 -4.87 -4.26
C GLN A 52 7.86 -5.58 -2.92
N PHE A 53 9.08 -5.97 -2.61
CA PHE A 53 9.36 -6.69 -1.34
C PHE A 53 9.25 -5.77 -0.13
N SER A 54 9.61 -4.50 -0.27
CA SER A 54 9.40 -3.45 0.71
C SER A 54 7.91 -3.20 0.94
N TYR A 55 7.10 -3.22 -0.13
CA TYR A 55 5.65 -3.10 -0.04
C TYR A 55 5.03 -4.32 0.65
N LEU A 56 5.42 -5.55 0.26
CA LEU A 56 4.95 -6.79 0.88
C LEU A 56 5.28 -6.85 2.39
N LEU A 57 6.47 -6.42 2.76
CA LEU A 57 6.86 -6.32 4.17
C LEU A 57 5.95 -5.35 4.93
N SER A 58 5.74 -4.16 4.38
CA SER A 58 4.86 -3.15 4.98
C SER A 58 3.42 -3.66 5.13
N ALA A 59 2.89 -4.31 4.10
CA ALA A 59 1.54 -4.87 4.10
C ALA A 59 1.38 -5.99 5.13
N TRP A 60 2.37 -6.89 5.25
CA TRP A 60 2.35 -7.91 6.29
C TRP A 60 2.42 -7.31 7.70
N LEU A 61 3.29 -6.34 7.95
CA LEU A 61 3.38 -5.67 9.24
C LEU A 61 2.10 -4.90 9.58
N HIS A 62 1.47 -4.28 8.59
CA HIS A 62 0.15 -3.68 8.73
C HIS A 62 -0.91 -4.71 9.11
N HIS A 63 -0.95 -5.85 8.41
CA HIS A 63 -1.84 -6.96 8.75
C HIS A 63 -1.65 -7.43 10.20
N VAL A 64 -0.40 -7.57 10.66
CA VAL A 64 -0.11 -7.93 12.07
C VAL A 64 -0.59 -6.86 13.04
N ARG A 65 -0.42 -5.58 12.69
CA ARG A 65 -0.91 -4.44 13.49
C ARG A 65 -2.43 -4.47 13.67
N GLU A 66 -3.14 -4.80 12.61
CA GLU A 66 -4.61 -4.89 12.58
C GLU A 66 -5.17 -6.19 13.20
N GLY A 67 -4.33 -7.00 13.85
CA GLY A 67 -4.77 -8.20 14.55
C GLY A 67 -4.41 -9.52 13.85
N GLY A 68 -3.70 -9.47 12.74
CA GLY A 68 -3.29 -10.66 11.99
C GLY A 68 -2.36 -11.57 12.78
N VAL A 69 -2.55 -12.88 12.59
CA VAL A 69 -1.81 -13.95 13.33
C VAL A 69 -0.86 -14.76 12.44
N VAL A 70 -0.91 -14.57 11.11
CA VAL A 70 -0.14 -15.40 10.18
C VAL A 70 1.32 -14.95 10.08
N SER A 71 2.21 -15.90 9.76
CA SER A 71 3.63 -15.60 9.49
C SER A 71 3.80 -14.86 8.16
N ALA A 72 4.96 -14.24 7.95
CA ALA A 72 5.28 -13.61 6.66
C ALA A 72 5.15 -14.60 5.50
N ARG A 73 5.67 -15.83 5.65
CA ARG A 73 5.53 -16.89 4.65
C ARG A 73 4.05 -17.20 4.37
N ALA A 74 3.26 -17.48 5.41
CA ALA A 74 1.83 -17.80 5.24
C ALA A 74 1.04 -16.60 4.68
N PHE A 75 1.47 -15.38 4.93
CA PHE A 75 0.90 -14.18 4.33
C PHE A 75 1.13 -14.13 2.83
N LEU A 76 2.34 -14.45 2.37
CA LEU A 76 2.68 -14.51 0.94
C LEU A 76 1.97 -15.66 0.21
N GLU A 77 1.82 -16.81 0.88
CA GLU A 77 1.17 -18.00 0.33
C GLU A 77 -0.37 -17.90 0.32
N ARG A 78 -0.95 -16.88 0.96
CA ARG A 78 -2.40 -16.70 0.99
C ARG A 78 -2.94 -16.48 -0.42
N LYS A 79 -3.54 -17.52 -0.94
CA LYS A 79 -4.56 -17.39 -1.97
C LYS A 79 -5.75 -16.71 -1.31
N ALA A 80 -6.34 -15.71 -1.98
CA ALA A 80 -7.56 -15.08 -1.48
C ALA A 80 -8.55 -16.17 -1.05
N SER A 81 -8.80 -16.27 0.26
CA SER A 81 -9.66 -17.33 0.78
C SER A 81 -11.11 -17.00 0.45
N PRO A 82 -11.89 -17.94 -0.09
CA PRO A 82 -13.32 -17.74 -0.31
C PRO A 82 -14.14 -17.71 0.99
N ALA A 83 -13.51 -17.85 2.16
CA ALA A 83 -14.19 -18.06 3.44
C ALA A 83 -14.26 -16.82 4.37
N GLY A 84 -14.15 -15.60 3.83
CA GLY A 84 -14.40 -14.39 4.62
C GLY A 84 -15.81 -13.84 4.39
N PRO A 85 -16.43 -13.16 5.37
CA PRO A 85 -17.77 -12.57 5.22
C PRO A 85 -17.82 -11.41 4.21
N ILE A 86 -16.70 -10.99 3.68
CA ILE A 86 -16.57 -10.04 2.59
C ILE A 86 -16.27 -10.84 1.34
N LEU A 87 -17.12 -10.69 0.33
CA LEU A 87 -16.97 -11.28 -1.00
C LEU A 87 -15.66 -10.81 -1.65
N TYR A 88 -14.55 -11.42 -1.25
CA TYR A 88 -13.29 -11.28 -1.97
C TYR A 88 -13.45 -12.04 -3.28
N TYR A 89 -13.61 -11.30 -4.35
CA TYR A 89 -13.68 -11.86 -5.67
C TYR A 89 -12.38 -12.58 -6.00
N GLY A 90 -12.38 -13.86 -5.72
CA GLY A 90 -11.59 -14.92 -6.31
C GLY A 90 -10.08 -14.72 -6.31
N LYS A 91 -9.41 -15.70 -6.41
CA LYS A 91 -8.18 -16.21 -7.02
C LYS A 91 -7.03 -15.22 -7.41
N ILE A 92 -7.09 -13.93 -7.08
CA ILE A 92 -5.99 -13.00 -7.36
C ILE A 92 -4.92 -13.21 -6.30
N SER A 93 -3.75 -13.65 -6.73
CA SER A 93 -2.57 -13.73 -5.87
C SER A 93 -2.15 -12.33 -5.43
N ILE A 94 -1.61 -12.21 -4.22
CA ILE A 94 -0.97 -10.99 -3.76
C ILE A 94 0.13 -10.53 -4.74
N PHE A 95 0.76 -11.47 -5.43
CA PHE A 95 1.80 -11.20 -6.41
C PHE A 95 1.26 -10.62 -7.71
N ASP A 96 0.04 -10.95 -8.12
CA ASP A 96 -0.58 -10.34 -9.30
C ASP A 96 -0.82 -8.84 -9.10
N LYS A 97 -1.04 -8.41 -7.86
CA LYS A 97 -1.25 -7.00 -7.52
C LYS A 97 0.02 -6.16 -7.51
N ILE A 98 1.18 -6.76 -7.35
CA ILE A 98 2.47 -6.06 -7.35
C ILE A 98 3.21 -6.15 -8.70
N CYS A 99 2.64 -6.83 -9.69
CA CYS A 99 3.03 -6.74 -11.09
C CYS A 99 2.38 -5.50 -11.70
N TYR A 100 3.04 -4.36 -11.58
CA TYR A 100 2.45 -3.04 -11.85
C TYR A 100 2.24 -2.73 -13.33
N ASP A 101 2.97 -3.38 -14.24
CA ASP A 101 2.97 -3.12 -15.68
C ASP A 101 1.57 -3.14 -16.31
N GLN A 102 0.77 -4.14 -15.95
CA GLN A 102 -0.58 -4.28 -16.49
C GLN A 102 -1.49 -3.13 -16.05
N PHE A 103 -1.48 -2.81 -14.75
CA PHE A 103 -2.32 -1.76 -14.19
C PHE A 103 -1.92 -0.37 -14.70
N ILE A 104 -0.62 -0.10 -14.83
CA ILE A 104 -0.12 1.16 -15.40
C ILE A 104 -0.46 1.26 -16.89
N GLY A 105 -0.35 0.15 -17.64
CA GLY A 105 -0.79 0.10 -19.03
C GLY A 105 -2.26 0.45 -19.20
N GLU A 106 -3.12 -0.09 -18.34
CA GLU A 106 -4.57 0.20 -18.35
C GLU A 106 -4.87 1.66 -17.98
N LEU A 107 -4.13 2.23 -17.03
CA LEU A 107 -4.25 3.65 -16.70
C LEU A 107 -3.93 4.54 -17.90
N PHE A 108 -2.84 4.25 -18.61
CA PHE A 108 -2.44 5.00 -19.80
C PHE A 108 -3.45 4.86 -20.94
N GLN A 109 -4.02 3.67 -21.14
CA GLN A 109 -5.07 3.44 -22.15
C GLN A 109 -6.37 4.18 -21.79
N THR A 110 -6.73 4.19 -20.50
CA THR A 110 -8.00 4.74 -20.05
C THR A 110 -8.00 6.26 -20.01
N PHE A 111 -6.93 6.87 -19.52
CA PHE A 111 -6.88 8.31 -19.24
C PHE A 111 -5.95 9.10 -20.18
N GLY A 112 -5.13 8.41 -20.95
CA GLY A 112 -4.04 9.01 -21.73
C GLY A 112 -2.79 9.25 -20.89
N ARG A 113 -1.62 9.13 -21.53
CA ARG A 113 -0.32 9.19 -20.85
C ARG A 113 -0.09 10.54 -20.15
N ASP A 114 -0.51 11.63 -20.75
CA ASP A 114 -0.34 12.98 -20.21
C ASP A 114 -1.19 13.26 -18.96
N ASN A 115 -2.22 12.46 -18.75
CA ASN A 115 -3.11 12.56 -17.59
C ASN A 115 -2.76 11.58 -16.46
N VAL A 116 -1.69 10.80 -16.61
CA VAL A 116 -1.27 9.83 -15.59
C VAL A 116 0.17 10.09 -15.18
N LYS A 117 0.37 10.42 -13.93
CA LYS A 117 1.68 10.56 -13.30
C LYS A 117 1.98 9.34 -12.44
N VAL A 118 3.00 8.59 -12.83
CA VAL A 118 3.54 7.48 -12.04
C VAL A 118 4.76 7.98 -11.29
N VAL A 119 4.81 7.80 -9.98
CA VAL A 119 5.93 8.20 -9.12
C VAL A 119 6.34 7.06 -8.21
N LEU A 120 7.60 7.08 -7.75
CA LEU A 120 8.13 6.08 -6.84
C LEU A 120 8.13 6.61 -5.40
N TYR A 121 7.69 5.79 -4.47
CA TYR A 121 7.77 6.09 -3.03
C TYR A 121 9.20 6.33 -2.58
N GLU A 122 10.15 5.66 -3.21
CA GLU A 122 11.58 5.77 -2.97
C GLU A 122 12.09 7.19 -3.27
N SER A 123 11.63 7.80 -4.37
CA SER A 123 11.98 9.18 -4.74
C SER A 123 11.55 10.20 -3.68
N MET A 124 10.38 9.99 -3.06
CA MET A 124 9.91 10.83 -1.96
C MET A 124 10.86 10.83 -0.76
N LYS A 125 11.58 9.73 -0.53
CA LYS A 125 12.54 9.62 0.57
C LYS A 125 13.89 10.25 0.25
N VAL A 126 14.25 10.30 -1.03
CA VAL A 126 15.52 10.89 -1.49
C VAL A 126 15.42 12.41 -1.46
N ASP A 127 14.40 12.97 -2.07
CA ASP A 127 14.15 14.41 -2.09
C ASP A 127 12.62 14.67 -2.06
N PHE A 128 12.13 14.99 -0.86
CA PHE A 128 10.72 15.26 -0.64
C PHE A 128 10.27 16.55 -1.32
N ASP A 129 11.13 17.57 -1.34
CA ASP A 129 10.77 18.89 -1.89
C ASP A 129 10.67 18.85 -3.41
N GLU A 130 11.59 18.14 -4.06
CA GLU A 130 11.52 17.90 -5.51
C GLU A 130 10.30 17.04 -5.85
N PHE A 131 10.06 15.95 -5.10
CA PHE A 131 8.90 15.06 -5.28
C PHE A 131 7.58 15.82 -5.21
N ILE A 132 7.38 16.67 -4.21
CA ILE A 132 6.15 17.46 -4.05
C ILE A 132 6.05 18.52 -5.14
N SER A 133 7.14 19.21 -5.48
CA SER A 133 7.17 20.20 -6.55
C SER A 133 6.73 19.59 -7.90
N ASP A 134 7.21 18.38 -8.20
CA ASP A 134 6.87 17.67 -9.43
C ASP A 134 5.38 17.25 -9.45
N LEU A 135 4.81 16.85 -8.32
CA LEU A 135 3.37 16.58 -8.20
C LEU A 135 2.54 17.86 -8.41
N TYR A 136 2.94 18.98 -7.80
CA TYR A 136 2.23 20.26 -7.95
C TYR A 136 2.26 20.78 -9.38
N LYS A 137 3.39 20.64 -10.08
CA LYS A 137 3.48 20.92 -11.53
C LYS A 137 2.49 20.09 -12.31
N PHE A 138 2.43 18.78 -12.03
CA PHE A 138 1.54 17.87 -12.75
C PHE A 138 0.06 18.23 -12.52
N ILE A 139 -0.36 18.56 -11.31
CA ILE A 139 -1.75 18.96 -11.04
C ILE A 139 -2.07 20.38 -11.47
N GLY A 140 -1.06 21.18 -11.84
CA GLY A 140 -1.23 22.55 -12.33
C GLY A 140 -1.41 23.58 -11.21
N THR A 141 -0.80 23.34 -10.04
CA THR A 141 -0.78 24.26 -8.90
C THR A 141 0.60 24.89 -8.71
N ASP A 142 0.74 25.78 -7.73
CA ASP A 142 2.03 26.42 -7.44
C ASP A 142 3.06 25.39 -6.95
N ALA A 143 4.06 25.14 -7.80
CA ALA A 143 5.13 24.19 -7.52
C ALA A 143 6.08 24.62 -6.40
N SER A 144 6.06 25.90 -6.02
CA SER A 144 6.87 26.45 -4.92
C SER A 144 6.18 26.30 -3.55
N PHE A 145 4.89 26.03 -3.53
CA PHE A 145 4.14 25.85 -2.28
C PHE A 145 4.73 24.72 -1.43
N ARG A 146 4.92 24.99 -0.15
CA ARG A 146 5.27 23.98 0.85
C ARG A 146 4.28 24.05 1.99
N PRO A 147 3.70 22.90 2.40
CA PRO A 147 2.79 22.87 3.55
C PRO A 147 3.52 23.36 4.81
N PRO A 148 2.87 24.21 5.62
CA PRO A 148 3.51 24.82 6.80
C PRO A 148 3.92 23.80 7.89
N ASN A 149 3.33 22.62 7.88
CA ASN A 149 3.63 21.53 8.79
C ASN A 149 4.07 20.31 7.98
N GLN A 150 5.29 20.34 7.48
CA GLN A 150 5.94 19.10 7.02
C GLN A 150 6.24 18.22 8.25
N GLN A 151 5.22 17.70 8.88
CA GLN A 151 5.41 16.58 9.78
C GLN A 151 5.77 15.40 8.89
N VAL A 152 7.07 15.21 8.67
CA VAL A 152 7.59 13.86 8.46
C VAL A 152 6.94 13.04 9.57
N PHE A 153 5.99 12.20 9.20
CA PHE A 153 5.29 11.36 10.19
C PHE A 153 6.36 10.76 11.08
N PRO A 154 6.40 11.09 12.38
CA PRO A 154 7.37 10.47 13.24
C PRO A 154 7.24 8.99 13.01
N ALA A 155 8.35 8.28 12.90
CA ALA A 155 8.36 6.82 12.80
C ALA A 155 7.53 6.33 13.99
N GLY A 156 6.22 6.19 13.75
CA GLY A 156 5.23 5.97 14.78
C GLY A 156 5.50 4.62 15.43
N GLU A 157 5.01 4.44 16.61
CA GLU A 157 4.93 3.15 17.29
C GLU A 157 4.31 2.13 16.31
N SER A 158 5.13 1.41 15.55
CA SER A 158 4.70 0.49 14.50
C SER A 158 5.24 -0.91 14.75
N VAL A 159 4.51 -1.90 14.28
CA VAL A 159 5.00 -3.28 14.27
C VAL A 159 6.29 -3.34 13.47
N THR A 160 7.32 -3.93 14.07
CA THR A 160 8.58 -4.22 13.39
C THR A 160 8.71 -5.71 13.12
N PRO A 161 9.57 -6.15 12.20
CA PRO A 161 9.83 -7.57 12.01
C PRO A 161 10.18 -8.29 13.31
N GLY A 162 11.00 -7.69 14.17
CA GLY A 162 11.42 -8.29 15.45
C GLY A 162 10.30 -8.37 16.49
N SER A 163 9.40 -7.38 16.53
CA SER A 163 8.24 -7.41 17.44
C SER A 163 7.06 -8.26 16.92
N SER A 164 7.04 -8.58 15.63
CA SER A 164 5.91 -9.23 14.95
C SER A 164 5.52 -10.59 15.57
N GLY A 165 6.50 -11.38 15.99
CA GLY A 165 6.26 -12.68 16.63
C GLY A 165 5.47 -12.57 17.92
N PHE A 166 5.89 -11.64 18.79
CA PHE A 166 5.19 -11.36 20.05
C PHE A 166 3.79 -10.80 19.81
N ILE A 167 3.67 -9.83 18.88
CA ILE A 167 2.37 -9.22 18.60
C ILE A 167 1.38 -10.21 18.01
N ARG A 168 1.84 -11.10 17.11
CA ARG A 168 1.02 -12.19 16.58
C ARG A 168 0.56 -13.17 17.65
N PHE A 169 1.42 -13.47 18.62
CA PHE A 169 1.03 -14.26 19.79
C PHE A 169 -0.06 -13.54 20.59
N MET A 170 0.12 -12.26 20.88
CA MET A 170 -0.90 -11.45 21.57
C MET A 170 -2.21 -11.39 20.78
N ASN A 171 -2.14 -11.27 19.46
CA ASN A 171 -3.33 -11.24 18.59
C ASN A 171 -4.16 -12.55 18.70
N ARG A 172 -3.52 -13.71 18.90
CA ARG A 172 -4.24 -14.97 19.12
C ARG A 172 -5.06 -15.01 20.42
N LEU A 173 -4.70 -14.18 21.38
CA LEU A 173 -5.38 -14.07 22.68
C LEU A 173 -6.41 -12.94 22.74
N THR A 174 -6.58 -12.20 21.64
CA THR A 174 -7.44 -11.02 21.61
C THR A 174 -8.50 -11.14 20.53
N SER A 175 -9.65 -10.53 20.78
CA SER A 175 -10.66 -10.34 19.75
C SER A 175 -10.21 -9.27 18.77
N SER A 176 -10.35 -9.53 17.47
CA SER A 176 -10.12 -8.58 16.38
C SER A 176 -11.23 -8.71 15.36
N ASP A 177 -11.70 -7.60 14.80
CA ASP A 177 -12.76 -7.59 13.79
C ASP A 177 -12.35 -8.27 12.47
N HIS A 178 -11.04 -8.47 12.27
CA HIS A 178 -10.48 -9.02 11.04
C HIS A 178 -9.94 -10.44 11.16
N VAL A 179 -9.83 -10.98 12.37
CA VAL A 179 -9.27 -12.31 12.63
C VAL A 179 -10.03 -12.99 13.75
N GLU A 180 -10.55 -14.19 13.51
CA GLU A 180 -11.13 -15.01 14.57
C GLU A 180 -10.04 -15.44 15.55
N PRO A 181 -10.11 -15.05 16.82
CA PRO A 181 -9.12 -15.45 17.81
C PRO A 181 -9.29 -16.93 18.15
N VAL A 182 -8.19 -17.63 18.36
CA VAL A 182 -8.22 -19.02 18.84
C VAL A 182 -8.76 -19.07 20.26
N PHE A 183 -8.50 -18.05 21.04
CA PHE A 183 -8.96 -17.89 22.41
C PHE A 183 -9.05 -16.40 22.76
N THR A 184 -10.11 -15.99 23.45
CA THR A 184 -10.31 -14.59 23.82
C THR A 184 -10.20 -14.41 25.33
N LEU A 185 -9.24 -13.60 25.77
CA LEU A 185 -9.16 -13.15 27.15
C LEU A 185 -9.98 -11.86 27.29
N PRO A 186 -11.03 -11.84 28.16
CA PRO A 186 -11.97 -10.70 28.21
C PRO A 186 -11.33 -9.33 28.50
N PHE A 187 -10.20 -9.32 29.23
CA PHE A 187 -9.46 -8.09 29.57
C PHE A 187 -8.44 -7.66 28.51
N LEU A 188 -8.21 -8.48 27.47
CA LEU A 188 -7.27 -8.20 26.38
C LEU A 188 -7.99 -7.98 25.02
N THR A 189 -9.22 -7.50 25.04
CA THR A 189 -9.93 -7.16 23.80
C THR A 189 -9.20 -6.06 23.01
N SER A 190 -9.46 -5.97 21.72
CA SER A 190 -8.77 -5.06 20.79
C SER A 190 -8.71 -3.60 21.25
N PHE A 191 -9.72 -3.14 21.98
CA PHE A 191 -9.82 -1.78 22.49
C PHE A 191 -9.41 -1.63 23.95
N SER A 192 -8.98 -2.70 24.64
CA SER A 192 -8.63 -2.64 26.05
C SER A 192 -7.38 -1.80 26.32
N LYS A 193 -7.41 -1.00 27.42
CA LYS A 193 -6.25 -0.23 27.86
C LYS A 193 -5.03 -1.11 28.15
N PRO A 194 -5.15 -2.30 28.81
CA PRO A 194 -4.03 -3.19 29.03
C PRO A 194 -3.35 -3.63 27.73
N ARG A 195 -4.14 -4.06 26.72
CA ARG A 195 -3.57 -4.46 25.41
C ARG A 195 -2.77 -3.32 24.77
N ARG A 196 -3.32 -2.11 24.74
CA ARG A 196 -2.61 -0.95 24.16
C ARG A 196 -1.30 -0.64 24.88
N ARG A 197 -1.24 -0.78 26.21
CA ARG A 197 -0.01 -0.61 26.99
C ARG A 197 1.04 -1.67 26.63
N ILE A 198 0.64 -2.94 26.54
CA ILE A 198 1.51 -4.05 26.18
C ILE A 198 2.06 -3.86 24.75
N LEU A 199 1.22 -3.50 23.78
CA LEU A 199 1.65 -3.25 22.40
C LEU A 199 2.61 -2.06 22.32
N ARG A 200 2.32 -0.96 23.00
CA ARG A 200 3.20 0.20 23.08
C ARG A 200 4.56 -0.14 23.68
N TRP A 201 4.58 -0.95 24.73
CA TRP A 201 5.82 -1.48 25.28
C TRP A 201 6.57 -2.34 24.26
N ALA A 202 5.88 -3.23 23.56
CA ALA A 202 6.47 -4.09 22.53
C ALA A 202 7.08 -3.28 21.39
N TYR A 203 6.40 -2.26 20.90
CA TYR A 203 6.91 -1.38 19.85
C TYR A 203 8.18 -0.64 20.28
N ARG A 204 8.26 -0.26 21.55
CA ARG A 204 9.36 0.55 22.07
C ARG A 204 10.61 -0.25 22.44
N TYR A 205 10.42 -1.46 22.96
CA TYR A 205 11.51 -2.20 23.61
C TYR A 205 11.90 -3.49 22.90
N LEU A 206 11.06 -4.04 22.05
CA LEU A 206 11.45 -5.21 21.27
C LEU A 206 12.35 -4.82 20.10
N PRO A 207 13.29 -5.70 19.70
CA PRO A 207 14.20 -5.43 18.59
C PRO A 207 13.43 -5.07 17.32
N THR A 208 13.99 -4.17 16.51
CA THR A 208 13.39 -3.84 15.20
C THR A 208 13.44 -5.04 14.25
N GLY A 209 14.49 -5.87 14.34
CA GLY A 209 14.69 -7.04 13.50
C GLY A 209 14.73 -6.71 11.99
N LYS A 210 14.98 -7.73 11.21
CA LYS A 210 14.88 -7.67 9.75
C LYS A 210 14.04 -8.84 9.27
N ALA A 211 13.21 -8.63 8.26
CA ALA A 211 12.55 -9.70 7.53
C ALA A 211 12.80 -9.47 6.05
N ASP A 212 13.28 -10.50 5.39
CA ASP A 212 13.52 -10.48 3.96
C ASP A 212 12.39 -11.24 3.24
N MET A 213 11.45 -10.46 2.70
CA MET A 213 10.32 -11.01 1.95
C MET A 213 10.76 -11.71 0.66
N ARG A 214 11.88 -11.30 0.08
CA ARG A 214 12.43 -11.91 -1.12
C ARG A 214 12.85 -13.35 -0.87
N SER A 215 13.55 -13.62 0.23
CA SER A 215 13.97 -14.98 0.59
C SER A 215 12.81 -15.93 0.91
N LEU A 216 11.62 -15.40 1.17
CA LEU A 216 10.39 -16.17 1.41
C LEU A 216 9.58 -16.42 0.13
N THR A 217 9.97 -15.79 -0.99
CA THR A 217 9.25 -15.83 -2.27
C THR A 217 9.91 -16.87 -3.19
N SER A 218 9.10 -17.61 -3.96
CA SER A 218 9.62 -18.58 -4.92
C SER A 218 10.33 -17.90 -6.08
N GLU A 219 11.34 -18.56 -6.67
CA GLU A 219 12.10 -18.02 -7.81
C GLU A 219 11.20 -17.72 -9.01
N ASP A 220 10.21 -18.57 -9.28
CA ASP A 220 9.21 -18.32 -10.35
C ASP A 220 8.45 -17.00 -10.15
N THR A 221 8.14 -16.67 -8.91
CA THR A 221 7.45 -15.42 -8.59
C THR A 221 8.39 -14.23 -8.69
N ILE A 222 9.65 -14.39 -8.26
CA ILE A 222 10.69 -13.38 -8.42
C ILE A 222 10.90 -13.05 -9.90
N GLU A 223 10.95 -14.06 -10.77
CA GLU A 223 11.10 -13.84 -12.21
C GLU A 223 9.88 -13.16 -12.84
N LYS A 224 8.65 -13.47 -12.38
CA LYS A 224 7.44 -12.72 -12.79
C LYS A 224 7.53 -11.25 -12.41
N ILE A 225 7.97 -10.94 -11.19
CA ILE A 225 8.15 -9.56 -10.74
C ILE A 225 9.20 -8.86 -11.61
N ARG A 226 10.32 -9.54 -11.90
CA ARG A 226 11.38 -9.02 -12.75
C ARG A 226 10.88 -8.74 -14.17
N ALA A 227 10.15 -9.67 -14.77
CA ALA A 227 9.56 -9.50 -16.08
C ALA A 227 8.54 -8.33 -16.12
N SER A 228 7.72 -8.18 -15.07
CA SER A 228 6.81 -7.06 -14.92
C SER A 228 7.56 -5.72 -14.81
N ASN A 229 8.63 -5.66 -14.01
CA ASN A 229 9.43 -4.44 -13.85
C ASN A 229 10.13 -4.02 -15.15
N ARG A 230 10.63 -4.96 -15.95
CA ARG A 230 11.19 -4.66 -17.28
C ARG A 230 10.15 -4.03 -18.20
N LYS A 231 8.92 -4.55 -18.20
CA LYS A 231 7.81 -3.96 -18.96
C LYS A 231 7.42 -2.58 -18.40
N LEU A 232 7.37 -2.44 -17.07
CA LEU A 232 7.09 -1.16 -16.43
C LEU A 232 8.14 -0.11 -16.78
N ALA A 233 9.44 -0.47 -16.78
CA ALA A 233 10.52 0.41 -17.21
C ALA A 233 10.36 0.86 -18.68
N ALA A 234 9.91 -0.03 -19.56
CA ALA A 234 9.62 0.31 -20.95
C ALA A 234 8.37 1.18 -21.13
N LEU A 235 7.41 1.13 -20.18
CA LEU A 235 6.20 1.93 -20.19
C LEU A 235 6.38 3.32 -19.58
N THR A 236 7.39 3.49 -18.72
CA THR A 236 7.60 4.70 -17.93
C THR A 236 9.07 5.14 -18.06
N ASP A 237 9.34 6.41 -17.79
CA ASP A 237 10.72 6.93 -17.79
C ASP A 237 11.35 6.89 -16.37
N LEU A 238 10.89 5.95 -15.51
CA LEU A 238 11.30 5.85 -14.11
C LEU A 238 12.61 5.06 -13.98
N ASP A 239 13.53 5.54 -13.16
CA ASP A 239 14.71 4.79 -12.75
C ASP A 239 14.35 3.73 -11.70
N LEU A 240 13.82 2.62 -12.19
CA LEU A 240 13.45 1.49 -11.34
C LEU A 240 14.68 0.80 -10.74
N ALA A 241 15.77 0.68 -11.52
CA ALA A 241 17.00 0.05 -11.05
C ALA A 241 17.65 0.83 -9.91
N GLY A 242 17.82 2.15 -10.07
CA GLY A 242 18.33 3.04 -9.03
C GLY A 242 17.44 3.10 -7.79
N SER A 243 16.16 2.81 -7.93
CA SER A 243 15.18 2.72 -6.83
C SER A 243 15.08 1.35 -6.18
N GLY A 244 15.92 0.39 -6.55
CA GLY A 244 16.02 -0.93 -5.92
C GLY A 244 15.05 -1.99 -6.43
N TYR A 245 14.31 -1.71 -7.51
CA TYR A 245 13.45 -2.70 -8.16
C TYR A 245 14.30 -3.77 -8.89
N LEU A 246 13.85 -5.00 -8.89
CA LEU A 246 14.48 -6.07 -9.66
C LEU A 246 14.15 -5.92 -11.16
N LEU A 247 15.17 -5.91 -12.00
CA LEU A 247 15.04 -5.90 -13.46
C LEU A 247 15.50 -7.21 -14.10
#